data_c390ddb3469f4f4c5622da3e8e9a7d4f
#
_entry.id   c390ddb3469f4f4c5622da3e8e9a7d4f
#
_cell.length_a   1.000
_cell.length_b   1.000
_cell.length_c   1.000
_cell.angle_alpha   90.00
_cell.angle_beta   90.00
_cell.angle_gamma   90.00
#
_symmetry.space_group_name_H-M   'P 1'
#
loop_
_entity.id
_entity.type
_entity.pdbx_description
1 polymer ?
#
loop_
_entity_poly.entity_id
_entity_poly.type
_entity_poly.pdbx_seq_one_letter_code
_entity_poly.pdbx_strand_id
1 'polypeptide(L)'
;MKTRLLTFKSLLLICVLAIVGGAQAWAQTYTYKLVDDGEIIDGGVYILANTFSYTYKKHTFTVQRAMGEAKNNNRKTVAVTIAEDNTITTSAVNLTEYPYEVVAIKVEGGYKFKLSNGKYLANRRATQNHLVEDDVDADGVIFSAVFNSKDKTFTFSNTYSGVESILQFNINSSTQLVSCYGKNSNMKDSQLYRKVASFSISSAGYATYFTDKAFTMPEGVTGSIIRATNGDNIPTIEDKYPAGSVVPASTALLLKGAEKEYTCNVVTTTETAPANNLLHGTTTDEETNAGEGTYKYYKLSYDDNDANLGFYWGAENGAAFMNKAGKAYLALPVTKGQSMAKGFSLSDLANGTTTSIQQASIADKASSIFDINGRRVSTLNGAAKGVYIVGGKKVMVK
;
A
#
# COMPACT_ATOMS: atom_id res chain seq x y z
N MET A 1 19.11 55.16 10.67
CA MET A 1 18.35 54.29 9.74
C MET A 1 18.57 52.87 10.17
N LYS A 2 17.58 52.28 10.83
CA LYS A 2 17.68 50.86 11.32
C LYS A 2 16.94 49.96 10.31
N THR A 3 17.72 49.16 9.61
CA THR A 3 17.19 48.13 8.68
C THR A 3 16.73 46.95 9.49
N ARG A 4 15.43 46.62 9.44
CA ARG A 4 14.86 45.41 10.06
C ARG A 4 15.06 44.22 9.11
N LEU A 5 15.77 43.24 9.61
CA LEU A 5 15.90 41.92 8.98
C LEU A 5 14.60 41.14 9.20
N LEU A 6 13.90 40.86 8.13
CA LEU A 6 12.72 39.99 8.14
C LEU A 6 13.19 38.53 8.03
N THR A 7 13.07 37.81 9.11
CA THR A 7 13.21 36.36 9.12
C THR A 7 11.98 35.71 8.48
N PHE A 8 12.15 35.16 7.29
CA PHE A 8 11.16 34.28 6.68
C PHE A 8 11.17 32.94 7.41
N LYS A 9 10.15 32.69 8.22
CA LYS A 9 9.81 31.33 8.67
C LYS A 9 9.18 30.64 7.49
N SER A 10 9.82 29.57 7.00
CA SER A 10 9.27 28.68 5.99
C SER A 10 8.00 28.02 6.52
N LEU A 11 6.86 28.50 6.04
CA LEU A 11 5.57 27.87 6.23
C LEU A 11 5.49 26.75 5.17
N LEU A 12 5.53 25.51 5.62
CA LEU A 12 5.25 24.36 4.76
C LEU A 12 3.79 24.43 4.35
N LEU A 13 3.54 25.01 3.17
CA LEU A 13 2.22 25.13 2.59
C LEU A 13 1.87 23.80 1.93
N ILE A 14 1.17 22.93 2.65
CA ILE A 14 0.42 21.84 2.04
C ILE A 14 -0.71 22.50 1.25
N CYS A 15 -0.51 22.68 -0.05
CA CYS A 15 -1.57 23.10 -0.96
C CYS A 15 -2.60 21.98 -1.11
N VAL A 16 -3.61 21.97 -0.25
CA VAL A 16 -4.88 21.31 -0.57
C VAL A 16 -5.60 22.22 -1.57
N LEU A 17 -5.39 21.99 -2.86
CA LEU A 17 -6.22 22.57 -3.90
C LEU A 17 -7.50 21.75 -3.99
N ALA A 18 -8.56 22.22 -3.34
CA ALA A 18 -9.92 21.85 -3.68
C ALA A 18 -10.28 22.50 -5.01
N ILE A 19 -10.25 21.77 -6.11
CA ILE A 19 -10.80 22.20 -7.40
C ILE A 19 -12.10 21.44 -7.62
N VAL A 20 -13.15 22.22 -7.73
CA VAL A 20 -14.52 21.81 -8.09
C VAL A 20 -14.55 21.41 -9.56
N GLY A 21 -15.02 20.20 -9.86
CA GLY A 21 -15.61 19.82 -11.15
C GLY A 21 -14.64 19.41 -12.24
N GLY A 22 -14.40 18.12 -12.35
CA GLY A 22 -13.73 17.44 -13.46
C GLY A 22 -12.94 16.24 -12.93
N ALA A 23 -13.21 15.04 -13.41
CA ALA A 23 -12.44 13.85 -13.08
C ALA A 23 -10.98 14.04 -13.55
N GLN A 24 -10.16 14.71 -12.75
CA GLN A 24 -8.73 14.70 -12.93
C GLN A 24 -8.21 13.40 -12.33
N ALA A 25 -7.75 12.50 -13.19
CA ALA A 25 -6.89 11.42 -12.76
C ALA A 25 -5.73 12.06 -11.97
N TRP A 26 -5.71 11.88 -10.65
CA TRP A 26 -4.59 12.30 -9.82
C TRP A 26 -3.38 11.55 -10.34
N ALA A 27 -2.38 12.28 -10.84
CA ALA A 27 -1.14 11.68 -11.31
C ALA A 27 -0.57 10.85 -10.17
N GLN A 28 -0.42 9.54 -10.39
CA GLN A 28 0.14 8.64 -9.40
C GLN A 28 1.52 9.16 -8.99
N THR A 29 1.75 9.38 -7.71
CA THR A 29 3.01 9.87 -7.18
C THR A 29 3.78 8.70 -6.57
N TYR A 30 5.04 8.57 -6.95
CA TYR A 30 5.96 7.54 -6.45
C TYR A 30 6.96 8.18 -5.49
N THR A 31 7.12 7.59 -4.32
CA THR A 31 8.06 8.06 -3.29
C THR A 31 9.13 6.99 -3.05
N TYR A 32 10.39 7.45 -2.98
CA TYR A 32 11.56 6.61 -2.73
C TYR A 32 12.34 7.20 -1.58
N LYS A 33 12.73 6.36 -0.62
CA LYS A 33 13.51 6.75 0.55
C LYS A 33 14.92 6.18 0.47
N LEU A 34 15.92 6.97 0.84
CA LEU A 34 17.31 6.55 0.88
C LEU A 34 17.47 5.29 1.76
N VAL A 35 18.19 4.30 1.27
CA VAL A 35 18.64 3.15 2.04
C VAL A 35 19.85 3.60 2.86
N ASP A 36 19.65 3.86 4.13
CA ASP A 36 20.65 4.36 5.07
C ASP A 36 21.15 3.30 6.08
N ASP A 37 20.50 2.14 6.10
CA ASP A 37 20.81 0.96 6.90
C ASP A 37 21.70 -0.07 6.20
N GLY A 38 21.88 0.06 4.89
CA GLY A 38 22.64 -0.87 4.04
C GLY A 38 21.90 -2.14 3.67
N GLU A 39 20.63 -2.28 4.03
CA GLU A 39 19.83 -3.45 3.71
C GLU A 39 19.21 -3.34 2.31
N ILE A 40 19.48 -4.33 1.46
CA ILE A 40 18.82 -4.51 0.17
C ILE A 40 17.82 -5.66 0.29
N ILE A 41 16.53 -5.34 0.24
CA ILE A 41 15.44 -6.30 0.37
C ILE A 41 15.30 -7.09 -0.95
N ASP A 42 15.21 -8.42 -0.84
CA ASP A 42 14.90 -9.27 -2.00
C ASP A 42 13.51 -8.94 -2.55
N GLY A 43 13.42 -8.78 -3.87
CA GLY A 43 12.20 -8.29 -4.53
C GLY A 43 11.91 -6.80 -4.33
N GLY A 44 12.73 -6.07 -3.55
CA GLY A 44 12.57 -4.63 -3.32
C GLY A 44 12.72 -3.81 -4.59
N VAL A 45 11.95 -2.73 -4.71
CA VAL A 45 11.95 -1.83 -5.87
C VAL A 45 12.78 -0.59 -5.53
N TYR A 46 13.71 -0.22 -6.41
CA TYR A 46 14.67 0.86 -6.17
C TYR A 46 14.86 1.75 -7.38
N ILE A 47 15.32 2.97 -7.12
CA ILE A 47 16.04 3.80 -8.11
C ILE A 47 17.47 4.01 -7.61
N LEU A 48 18.42 4.07 -8.56
CA LEU A 48 19.80 4.44 -8.29
C LEU A 48 19.94 5.94 -8.51
N ALA A 49 20.39 6.66 -7.51
CA ALA A 49 20.58 8.12 -7.61
C ALA A 49 21.80 8.58 -6.79
N ASN A 50 22.25 9.78 -7.00
CA ASN A 50 23.24 10.43 -6.14
C ASN A 50 23.28 11.95 -6.35
N THR A 51 23.88 12.65 -5.40
CA THR A 51 24.33 14.03 -5.51
C THR A 51 25.83 14.05 -5.75
N PHE A 52 26.26 14.72 -6.80
CA PHE A 52 27.69 14.86 -7.12
C PHE A 52 28.00 16.17 -7.82
N SER A 53 29.29 16.56 -7.79
CA SER A 53 29.78 17.72 -8.51
C SER A 53 30.64 17.31 -9.67
N TYR A 54 30.55 18.04 -10.76
CA TYR A 54 31.43 17.91 -11.93
C TYR A 54 31.90 19.29 -12.40
N THR A 55 33.04 19.34 -13.06
CA THR A 55 33.61 20.59 -13.58
C THR A 55 33.50 20.61 -15.12
N TYR A 56 32.91 21.68 -15.65
CA TYR A 56 32.80 21.91 -17.06
C TYR A 56 33.16 23.37 -17.40
N LYS A 57 34.06 23.59 -18.32
CA LYS A 57 34.55 24.93 -18.75
C LYS A 57 34.96 25.81 -17.54
N LYS A 58 35.72 25.24 -16.57
CA LYS A 58 36.15 25.88 -15.30
C LYS A 58 35.06 26.24 -14.31
N HIS A 59 33.81 25.83 -14.53
CA HIS A 59 32.73 25.99 -13.58
C HIS A 59 32.40 24.64 -12.94
N THR A 60 32.21 24.64 -11.64
CA THR A 60 31.75 23.45 -10.89
C THR A 60 30.25 23.51 -10.71
N PHE A 61 29.58 22.41 -11.06
CA PHE A 61 28.13 22.24 -10.93
C PHE A 61 27.85 21.09 -9.96
N THR A 62 26.99 21.31 -9.00
CA THR A 62 26.44 20.25 -8.14
C THR A 62 25.07 19.88 -8.66
N VAL A 63 24.83 18.59 -8.88
CA VAL A 63 23.60 18.06 -9.46
C VAL A 63 23.11 16.85 -8.68
N GLN A 64 21.78 16.65 -8.71
CA GLN A 64 21.12 15.46 -8.21
C GLN A 64 20.60 14.68 -9.41
N ARG A 65 21.06 13.44 -9.55
CA ARG A 65 20.80 12.61 -10.73
C ARG A 65 20.37 11.21 -10.34
N ALA A 66 19.41 10.67 -11.07
CA ALA A 66 19.05 9.26 -11.02
C ALA A 66 19.40 8.57 -12.34
N MET A 67 19.54 7.25 -12.31
CA MET A 67 19.68 6.42 -13.51
C MET A 67 18.39 6.50 -14.32
N GLY A 68 18.52 6.79 -15.61
CA GLY A 68 17.46 6.86 -16.60
C GLY A 68 17.46 5.68 -17.57
N GLU A 69 16.85 5.88 -18.75
CA GLU A 69 16.75 4.87 -19.81
C GLU A 69 18.11 4.51 -20.43
N ALA A 70 18.12 3.42 -21.20
CA ALA A 70 19.29 2.99 -21.97
C ALA A 70 19.73 4.05 -22.99
N LYS A 71 21.03 4.23 -23.14
CA LYS A 71 21.66 5.09 -24.12
C LYS A 71 22.89 4.39 -24.68
N ASN A 72 22.77 3.84 -25.87
CA ASN A 72 23.82 3.00 -26.49
C ASN A 72 24.19 1.84 -25.52
N ASN A 73 25.46 1.74 -25.15
CA ASN A 73 25.98 0.72 -24.22
C ASN A 73 26.03 1.20 -22.76
N ASN A 74 25.29 2.21 -22.41
CA ASN A 74 25.25 2.81 -21.08
C ASN A 74 23.80 3.21 -20.74
N ARG A 75 23.61 3.86 -19.59
CA ARG A 75 22.35 4.50 -19.25
C ARG A 75 22.55 6.01 -19.11
N LYS A 76 21.59 6.80 -19.56
CA LYS A 76 21.61 8.24 -19.28
C LYS A 76 21.26 8.52 -17.81
N THR A 77 21.53 9.72 -17.35
CA THR A 77 21.01 10.21 -16.09
C THR A 77 19.87 11.18 -16.34
N VAL A 78 18.95 11.24 -15.40
CA VAL A 78 17.84 12.21 -15.34
C VAL A 78 17.95 13.06 -14.10
N ALA A 79 17.47 14.30 -14.16
CA ALA A 79 17.42 15.18 -13.00
C ALA A 79 16.36 14.66 -12.00
N VAL A 80 16.71 14.69 -10.73
CA VAL A 80 15.77 14.43 -9.62
C VAL A 80 15.98 15.49 -8.55
N THR A 81 15.00 15.64 -7.66
CA THR A 81 15.12 16.43 -6.43
C THR A 81 15.19 15.46 -5.25
N ILE A 82 16.28 15.51 -4.52
CA ILE A 82 16.44 14.81 -3.25
C ILE A 82 16.07 15.80 -2.15
N ALA A 83 15.00 15.54 -1.43
CA ALA A 83 14.52 16.39 -0.35
C ALA A 83 15.42 16.29 0.88
N GLU A 84 15.25 17.20 1.85
CA GLU A 84 16.04 17.24 3.09
C GLU A 84 15.89 15.97 3.96
N ASP A 85 14.75 15.30 3.86
CA ASP A 85 14.47 14.02 4.53
C ASP A 85 15.01 12.79 3.76
N ASN A 86 15.84 13.03 2.73
CA ASN A 86 16.40 12.01 1.86
C ASN A 86 15.35 11.21 1.09
N THR A 87 14.26 11.83 0.68
CA THR A 87 13.27 11.25 -0.22
C THR A 87 13.38 11.81 -1.64
N ILE A 88 12.97 11.01 -2.61
CA ILE A 88 12.74 11.41 -3.99
C ILE A 88 11.29 11.13 -4.32
N THR A 89 10.57 12.14 -4.81
CA THR A 89 9.19 12.02 -5.27
C THR A 89 9.11 12.31 -6.76
N THR A 90 8.43 11.47 -7.52
CA THR A 90 8.28 11.61 -8.97
C THR A 90 6.87 11.22 -9.41
N SER A 91 6.37 11.84 -10.48
CA SER A 91 5.06 11.55 -11.07
C SER A 91 5.08 10.37 -12.05
N ALA A 92 6.26 9.94 -12.48
CA ALA A 92 6.42 8.81 -13.40
C ALA A 92 7.76 8.13 -13.20
N VAL A 93 7.89 6.90 -13.71
CA VAL A 93 9.12 6.11 -13.76
C VAL A 93 9.18 5.33 -15.06
N ASN A 94 10.37 4.86 -15.43
CA ASN A 94 10.61 4.00 -16.61
C ASN A 94 10.21 4.64 -17.95
N LEU A 95 10.21 5.96 -18.00
CA LEU A 95 9.95 6.76 -19.19
C LEU A 95 11.14 7.68 -19.46
N THR A 96 11.16 8.25 -20.66
CA THR A 96 12.16 9.28 -21.02
C THR A 96 12.06 10.46 -20.05
N GLU A 97 13.20 10.97 -19.57
CA GLU A 97 13.33 12.04 -18.59
C GLU A 97 12.86 11.70 -17.16
N TYR A 98 12.56 10.42 -16.89
CA TYR A 98 12.19 9.95 -15.55
C TYR A 98 13.15 8.88 -15.02
N PRO A 99 13.24 8.68 -13.68
CA PRO A 99 14.05 7.61 -13.11
C PRO A 99 13.63 6.23 -13.61
N TYR A 100 14.60 5.32 -13.76
CA TYR A 100 14.35 3.91 -14.06
C TYR A 100 14.43 3.08 -12.79
N GLU A 101 13.35 2.34 -12.54
CA GLU A 101 13.26 1.39 -11.44
C GLU A 101 14.04 0.12 -11.76
N VAL A 102 14.63 -0.43 -10.71
CA VAL A 102 15.18 -1.78 -10.71
C VAL A 102 14.55 -2.57 -9.56
N VAL A 103 14.32 -3.85 -9.79
CA VAL A 103 13.95 -4.81 -8.73
C VAL A 103 15.22 -5.57 -8.36
N ALA A 104 15.63 -5.50 -7.10
CA ALA A 104 16.78 -6.24 -6.61
C ALA A 104 16.36 -7.70 -6.33
N ILE A 105 16.95 -8.64 -7.02
CA ILE A 105 16.74 -10.08 -6.82
C ILE A 105 18.02 -10.64 -6.17
N LYS A 106 17.90 -11.13 -4.95
CA LYS A 106 19.03 -11.72 -4.23
C LYS A 106 19.40 -13.07 -4.83
N VAL A 107 20.67 -13.26 -5.09
CA VAL A 107 21.23 -14.51 -5.61
C VAL A 107 22.55 -14.83 -4.89
N GLU A 108 23.09 -16.02 -5.13
CA GLU A 108 24.44 -16.32 -4.67
C GLU A 108 25.44 -15.35 -5.30
N GLY A 109 26.30 -14.76 -4.48
CA GLY A 109 27.31 -13.77 -4.91
C GLY A 109 26.81 -12.33 -5.01
N GLY A 110 25.52 -12.03 -4.77
CA GLY A 110 25.03 -10.65 -4.78
C GLY A 110 23.58 -10.46 -5.21
N TYR A 111 23.37 -9.57 -6.17
CA TYR A 111 22.04 -9.18 -6.65
C TYR A 111 22.00 -9.11 -8.18
N LYS A 112 20.88 -9.50 -8.74
CA LYS A 112 20.50 -9.17 -10.12
C LYS A 112 19.52 -7.99 -10.08
N PHE A 113 19.70 -7.00 -10.94
CA PHE A 113 18.81 -5.85 -11.04
C PHE A 113 17.87 -6.00 -12.25
N LYS A 114 16.64 -6.43 -11.98
CA LYS A 114 15.61 -6.62 -13.01
C LYS A 114 14.94 -5.30 -13.36
N LEU A 115 14.73 -5.07 -14.64
CA LEU A 115 14.05 -3.90 -15.20
C LEU A 115 12.57 -4.19 -15.50
N SER A 116 11.79 -3.15 -15.74
CA SER A 116 10.35 -3.25 -16.04
C SER A 116 10.03 -4.05 -17.30
N ASN A 117 10.97 -4.11 -18.27
CA ASN A 117 10.83 -4.91 -19.49
C ASN A 117 11.20 -6.40 -19.32
N GLY A 118 11.49 -6.84 -18.09
CA GLY A 118 11.86 -8.21 -17.77
C GLY A 118 13.34 -8.53 -17.92
N LYS A 119 14.14 -7.67 -18.53
CA LYS A 119 15.60 -7.81 -18.66
C LYS A 119 16.32 -7.37 -17.40
N TYR A 120 17.64 -7.59 -17.35
CA TYR A 120 18.50 -7.30 -16.21
C TYR A 120 19.63 -6.36 -16.62
N LEU A 121 20.07 -5.53 -15.68
CA LEU A 121 21.31 -4.77 -15.88
C LEU A 121 22.49 -5.74 -15.99
N ALA A 122 23.36 -5.51 -16.99
CA ALA A 122 24.50 -6.37 -17.25
C ALA A 122 25.72 -5.56 -17.70
N ASN A 123 26.90 -5.97 -17.26
CA ASN A 123 28.16 -5.61 -17.90
C ASN A 123 28.55 -6.70 -18.89
N ARG A 124 28.77 -6.35 -20.17
CA ARG A 124 29.13 -7.27 -21.26
C ARG A 124 30.49 -6.99 -21.87
N ARG A 125 31.31 -6.15 -21.22
CA ARG A 125 32.62 -5.76 -21.70
C ARG A 125 33.65 -5.71 -20.59
N ALA A 126 34.78 -6.39 -20.78
CA ALA A 126 35.89 -6.41 -19.84
C ALA A 126 36.70 -5.11 -19.82
N THR A 127 36.80 -4.42 -20.96
CA THR A 127 37.76 -3.33 -21.14
C THR A 127 37.14 -1.99 -21.52
N GLN A 128 35.81 -1.91 -21.57
CA GLN A 128 35.07 -0.69 -21.91
C GLN A 128 33.97 -0.44 -20.90
N ASN A 129 33.62 0.83 -20.68
CA ASN A 129 32.47 1.20 -19.89
C ASN A 129 31.21 0.67 -20.58
N HIS A 130 30.46 -0.17 -19.88
CA HIS A 130 29.36 -0.89 -20.47
C HIS A 130 28.30 -1.25 -19.44
N LEU A 131 27.06 -0.86 -19.69
CA LEU A 131 25.90 -1.20 -18.88
C LEU A 131 24.69 -1.33 -19.80
N VAL A 132 24.32 -2.56 -20.11
CA VAL A 132 23.23 -2.90 -21.03
C VAL A 132 22.13 -3.66 -20.31
N GLU A 133 21.12 -4.01 -21.09
CA GLU A 133 20.00 -4.84 -20.68
C GLU A 133 20.15 -6.21 -21.32
N ASP A 134 20.12 -7.27 -20.49
CA ASP A 134 20.34 -8.65 -20.97
C ASP A 134 19.41 -9.64 -20.25
N ASP A 135 19.44 -10.89 -20.69
CA ASP A 135 18.64 -11.97 -20.11
C ASP A 135 19.18 -12.41 -18.73
N VAL A 136 18.34 -13.09 -17.94
CA VAL A 136 18.63 -13.44 -16.54
C VAL A 136 19.88 -14.30 -16.35
N ASP A 137 20.18 -15.18 -17.29
CA ASP A 137 21.28 -16.14 -17.23
C ASP A 137 22.55 -15.67 -17.96
N ALA A 138 22.55 -14.42 -18.42
CA ALA A 138 23.71 -13.85 -19.09
C ALA A 138 24.85 -13.61 -18.08
N ASP A 139 26.10 -13.81 -18.54
CA ASP A 139 27.28 -13.40 -17.79
C ASP A 139 27.21 -11.89 -17.50
N GLY A 140 27.72 -11.48 -16.33
CA GLY A 140 27.81 -10.07 -15.97
C GLY A 140 26.50 -9.42 -15.50
N VAL A 141 25.47 -10.22 -15.14
CA VAL A 141 24.21 -9.74 -14.53
C VAL A 141 24.23 -9.70 -13.00
N ILE A 142 25.22 -10.33 -12.36
CA ILE A 142 25.33 -10.38 -10.89
C ILE A 142 26.25 -9.24 -10.43
N PHE A 143 25.77 -8.49 -9.46
CA PHE A 143 26.49 -7.41 -8.81
C PHE A 143 26.64 -7.76 -7.32
N SER A 144 27.87 -7.88 -6.82
CA SER A 144 28.13 -7.85 -5.39
C SER A 144 27.87 -6.43 -4.84
N ALA A 145 27.49 -6.30 -3.57
CA ALA A 145 27.17 -5.02 -2.97
C ALA A 145 27.95 -4.81 -1.68
N VAL A 146 28.66 -3.70 -1.57
CA VAL A 146 29.32 -3.26 -0.34
C VAL A 146 28.78 -1.89 0.04
N PHE A 147 28.21 -1.79 1.25
CA PHE A 147 27.61 -0.55 1.76
C PHE A 147 28.67 0.31 2.47
N ASN A 148 28.74 1.59 2.11
CA ASN A 148 29.50 2.61 2.79
C ASN A 148 28.55 3.43 3.71
N SER A 149 28.60 3.16 5.01
CA SER A 149 27.72 3.80 5.99
C SER A 149 27.94 5.30 6.16
N LYS A 150 29.14 5.82 5.80
CA LYS A 150 29.46 7.25 5.89
C LYS A 150 28.72 8.07 4.83
N ASP A 151 28.78 7.62 3.58
CA ASP A 151 28.25 8.34 2.43
C ASP A 151 26.87 7.79 1.99
N LYS A 152 26.40 6.69 2.66
CA LYS A 152 25.17 5.98 2.32
C LYS A 152 25.14 5.50 0.86
N THR A 153 26.30 5.09 0.34
CA THR A 153 26.48 4.61 -1.01
C THR A 153 26.72 3.11 -1.03
N PHE A 154 26.46 2.50 -2.17
CA PHE A 154 26.78 1.10 -2.46
C PHE A 154 27.83 1.04 -3.55
N THR A 155 28.90 0.29 -3.32
CA THR A 155 29.81 -0.16 -4.35
C THR A 155 29.26 -1.45 -4.92
N PHE A 156 28.69 -1.39 -6.12
CA PHE A 156 28.18 -2.57 -6.85
C PHE A 156 29.25 -3.07 -7.81
N SER A 157 29.93 -4.16 -7.45
CA SER A 157 30.97 -4.76 -8.28
C SER A 157 30.40 -5.89 -9.15
N ASN A 158 30.83 -5.91 -10.41
CA ASN A 158 30.47 -6.92 -11.39
C ASN A 158 31.74 -7.46 -12.03
N THR A 159 31.79 -8.76 -12.28
CA THR A 159 32.90 -9.40 -12.98
C THR A 159 32.42 -9.99 -14.29
N TYR A 160 33.03 -9.57 -15.40
CA TYR A 160 32.81 -10.12 -16.72
C TYR A 160 34.14 -10.53 -17.36
N SER A 161 34.24 -11.76 -17.84
CA SER A 161 35.49 -12.33 -18.41
C SER A 161 36.72 -12.14 -17.50
N GLY A 162 36.55 -12.28 -16.18
CA GLY A 162 37.62 -12.14 -15.18
C GLY A 162 38.02 -10.70 -14.84
N VAL A 163 37.38 -9.69 -15.43
CA VAL A 163 37.65 -8.27 -15.14
C VAL A 163 36.54 -7.67 -14.29
N GLU A 164 36.93 -7.13 -13.14
CA GLU A 164 36.04 -6.44 -12.22
C GLU A 164 35.78 -5.00 -12.66
N SER A 165 34.53 -4.58 -12.60
CA SER A 165 34.07 -3.22 -12.83
C SER A 165 33.02 -2.81 -11.80
N ILE A 166 32.78 -1.52 -11.63
CA ILE A 166 31.87 -0.97 -10.63
C ILE A 166 30.79 -0.14 -11.31
N LEU A 167 29.54 -0.35 -10.93
CA LEU A 167 28.38 0.40 -11.40
C LEU A 167 28.38 1.81 -10.75
N GLN A 168 28.66 2.83 -11.52
CA GLN A 168 28.90 4.19 -11.01
C GLN A 168 28.33 5.27 -11.93
N PHE A 169 28.16 6.46 -11.37
CA PHE A 169 27.85 7.71 -12.09
C PHE A 169 29.12 8.36 -12.62
N ASN A 170 29.14 8.74 -13.89
CA ASN A 170 30.21 9.51 -14.49
C ASN A 170 30.17 10.96 -14.02
N ILE A 171 31.21 11.41 -13.36
CA ILE A 171 31.36 12.77 -12.86
C ILE A 171 32.38 13.62 -13.67
N ASN A 172 32.98 13.05 -14.70
CA ASN A 172 34.03 13.72 -15.48
C ASN A 172 33.51 14.48 -16.69
N SER A 173 32.22 14.46 -16.97
CA SER A 173 31.63 14.97 -18.21
C SER A 173 30.30 15.67 -17.95
N SER A 174 30.01 16.70 -18.77
CA SER A 174 28.68 17.32 -18.79
C SER A 174 27.59 16.38 -19.29
N THR A 175 27.96 15.31 -19.98
CA THR A 175 27.05 14.22 -20.37
C THR A 175 27.16 13.11 -19.33
N GLN A 176 26.51 13.28 -18.20
CA GLN A 176 26.55 12.29 -17.15
C GLN A 176 25.85 10.98 -17.62
N LEU A 177 26.54 9.87 -17.38
CA LEU A 177 26.05 8.53 -17.72
C LEU A 177 26.18 7.63 -16.46
N VAL A 178 25.41 6.56 -16.43
CA VAL A 178 25.61 5.44 -15.52
C VAL A 178 26.17 4.27 -16.32
N SER A 179 27.25 3.69 -15.83
CA SER A 179 27.94 2.57 -16.49
C SER A 179 28.71 1.74 -15.48
N CYS A 180 29.21 0.58 -15.90
CA CYS A 180 30.25 -0.13 -15.18
C CYS A 180 31.62 0.43 -15.59
N TYR A 181 32.35 0.99 -14.64
CA TYR A 181 33.67 1.57 -14.81
C TYR A 181 34.72 0.67 -14.17
N GLY A 182 35.96 0.78 -14.66
CA GLY A 182 37.09 0.05 -14.06
C GLY A 182 37.25 0.40 -12.58
N LYS A 183 37.70 -0.55 -11.78
CA LYS A 183 37.82 -0.49 -10.30
C LYS A 183 38.55 0.76 -9.76
N ASN A 184 39.49 1.29 -10.52
CA ASN A 184 40.28 2.47 -10.13
C ASN A 184 39.77 3.77 -10.74
N SER A 185 38.58 3.80 -11.29
CA SER A 185 37.98 5.02 -11.85
C SER A 185 37.57 5.99 -10.74
N ASN A 186 37.77 7.28 -10.97
CA ASN A 186 37.33 8.32 -10.04
C ASN A 186 35.90 8.74 -10.36
N MET A 187 34.96 7.76 -10.29
CA MET A 187 33.54 7.94 -10.54
C MET A 187 32.76 7.94 -9.21
N LYS A 188 31.47 8.23 -9.25
CA LYS A 188 30.65 8.31 -8.04
C LYS A 188 29.82 7.05 -7.87
N ASP A 189 29.96 6.39 -6.71
CA ASP A 189 29.16 5.24 -6.32
C ASP A 189 27.68 5.60 -6.23
N SER A 190 26.81 4.61 -6.32
CA SER A 190 25.38 4.80 -6.31
C SER A 190 24.81 4.83 -4.89
N GLN A 191 23.84 5.71 -4.64
CA GLN A 191 22.91 5.55 -3.54
C GLN A 191 21.68 4.81 -4.03
N LEU A 192 21.10 3.95 -3.20
CA LEU A 192 19.83 3.31 -3.45
C LEU A 192 18.71 4.06 -2.74
N TYR A 193 17.63 4.31 -3.47
CA TYR A 193 16.40 4.85 -2.93
C TYR A 193 15.31 3.82 -3.10
N ARG A 194 14.82 3.27 -1.99
CA ARG A 194 13.80 2.22 -1.94
C ARG A 194 12.42 2.81 -2.13
N LYS A 195 11.63 2.23 -3.04
CA LYS A 195 10.23 2.60 -3.23
C LYS A 195 9.43 2.29 -1.97
N VAL A 196 8.65 3.26 -1.52
CA VAL A 196 7.85 3.14 -0.31
C VAL A 196 6.40 3.55 -0.58
N ALA A 197 5.51 3.03 0.26
CA ALA A 197 4.14 3.49 0.42
C ALA A 197 3.91 3.84 1.89
N SER A 198 2.93 4.67 2.20
CA SER A 198 2.62 5.03 3.57
C SER A 198 1.13 4.99 3.85
N PHE A 199 0.81 4.81 5.13
CA PHE A 199 -0.55 4.89 5.67
C PHE A 199 -0.50 5.36 7.12
N SER A 200 -1.62 5.89 7.61
CA SER A 200 -1.74 6.33 8.99
C SER A 200 -2.77 5.47 9.73
N ILE A 201 -2.44 5.11 10.97
CA ILE A 201 -3.36 4.52 11.95
C ILE A 201 -3.74 5.63 12.94
N SER A 202 -5.05 5.78 13.18
CA SER A 202 -5.59 6.78 14.08
C SER A 202 -5.49 6.35 15.55
N SER A 203 -5.88 7.23 16.47
CA SER A 203 -5.98 6.96 17.92
C SER A 203 -6.90 5.79 18.27
N ALA A 204 -7.80 5.39 17.37
CA ALA A 204 -8.60 4.17 17.53
C ALA A 204 -7.78 2.87 17.45
N GLY A 205 -6.49 2.94 17.05
CA GLY A 205 -5.61 1.79 16.86
C GLY A 205 -5.89 0.97 15.61
N TYR A 206 -6.76 1.45 14.72
CA TYR A 206 -7.14 0.77 13.48
C TYR A 206 -7.20 1.73 12.29
N ALA A 207 -7.01 1.17 11.11
CA ALA A 207 -7.25 1.84 9.83
C ALA A 207 -7.62 0.82 8.75
N THR A 208 -8.23 1.26 7.66
CA THR A 208 -8.30 0.44 6.44
C THR A 208 -7.23 0.91 5.45
N TYR A 209 -6.70 -0.03 4.67
CA TYR A 209 -5.67 0.28 3.68
C TYR A 209 -5.83 -0.57 2.41
N PHE A 210 -5.53 0.06 1.28
CA PHE A 210 -5.49 -0.59 -0.02
C PHE A 210 -4.41 0.03 -0.90
N THR A 211 -3.68 -0.80 -1.62
CA THR A 211 -2.75 -0.38 -2.68
C THR A 211 -2.67 -1.44 -3.77
N ASP A 212 -2.41 -1.03 -5.00
CA ASP A 212 -2.15 -1.89 -6.15
C ASP A 212 -0.72 -2.44 -6.18
N LYS A 213 0.08 -2.19 -5.13
CA LYS A 213 1.46 -2.67 -4.98
C LYS A 213 1.56 -3.71 -3.88
N ALA A 214 2.41 -4.71 -4.06
CA ALA A 214 2.82 -5.57 -2.96
C ALA A 214 3.79 -4.81 -2.05
N PHE A 215 3.74 -5.08 -0.75
CA PHE A 215 4.58 -4.42 0.23
C PHE A 215 4.87 -5.31 1.44
N THR A 216 5.91 -4.97 2.19
CA THR A 216 6.22 -5.62 3.46
C THR A 216 5.48 -4.93 4.60
N MET A 217 4.75 -5.68 5.43
CA MET A 217 4.05 -5.16 6.60
C MET A 217 5.06 -4.56 7.59
N PRO A 218 4.91 -3.28 7.97
CA PRO A 218 5.89 -2.63 8.86
C PRO A 218 5.78 -3.12 10.29
N GLU A 219 6.85 -2.93 11.06
CA GLU A 219 6.93 -3.27 12.46
C GLU A 219 5.82 -2.60 13.29
N GLY A 220 5.23 -3.37 14.21
CA GLY A 220 4.15 -2.92 15.09
C GLY A 220 2.79 -2.84 14.43
N VAL A 221 2.64 -3.38 13.21
CA VAL A 221 1.35 -3.45 12.50
C VAL A 221 0.99 -4.90 12.17
N THR A 222 -0.27 -5.23 12.35
CA THR A 222 -0.89 -6.47 11.86
C THR A 222 -1.94 -6.12 10.81
N GLY A 223 -1.88 -6.79 9.66
CA GLY A 223 -2.87 -6.69 8.59
C GLY A 223 -3.82 -7.87 8.63
N SER A 224 -5.12 -7.59 8.63
CA SER A 224 -6.19 -8.60 8.67
C SER A 224 -7.04 -8.50 7.42
N ILE A 225 -7.55 -9.64 6.97
CA ILE A 225 -8.64 -9.73 5.99
C ILE A 225 -9.96 -10.02 6.72
N ILE A 226 -11.06 -9.82 6.03
CA ILE A 226 -12.39 -10.24 6.50
C ILE A 226 -12.91 -11.30 5.54
N ARG A 227 -13.33 -12.44 6.06
CA ARG A 227 -13.88 -13.53 5.28
C ARG A 227 -15.22 -14.01 5.85
N ALA A 228 -16.03 -14.67 5.03
CA ALA A 228 -17.21 -15.36 5.51
C ALA A 228 -16.79 -16.67 6.22
N THR A 229 -17.40 -16.96 7.37
CA THR A 229 -17.31 -18.29 7.98
C THR A 229 -18.17 -19.30 7.21
N ASN A 230 -17.68 -20.53 7.12
CA ASN A 230 -18.40 -21.60 6.45
C ASN A 230 -19.79 -21.82 7.09
N GLY A 231 -20.84 -21.61 6.31
CA GLY A 231 -22.23 -21.96 6.66
C GLY A 231 -23.16 -20.78 6.93
N ASP A 232 -22.72 -19.73 7.61
CA ASP A 232 -23.63 -18.66 8.09
C ASP A 232 -23.42 -17.28 7.42
N ASN A 233 -22.47 -17.16 6.50
CA ASN A 233 -22.08 -15.88 5.89
C ASN A 233 -21.78 -14.76 6.89
N ILE A 234 -21.35 -15.12 8.10
CA ILE A 234 -20.95 -14.16 9.13
C ILE A 234 -19.54 -13.69 8.82
N PRO A 235 -19.31 -12.37 8.65
CA PRO A 235 -17.98 -11.85 8.40
C PRO A 235 -17.11 -12.03 9.65
N THR A 236 -15.88 -12.50 9.47
CA THR A 236 -14.92 -12.78 10.55
C THR A 236 -13.57 -12.19 10.20
N ILE A 237 -12.89 -11.55 11.16
CA ILE A 237 -11.54 -11.06 11.02
C ILE A 237 -10.55 -12.24 11.07
N GLU A 238 -9.63 -12.27 10.13
CA GLU A 238 -8.48 -13.16 10.13
C GLU A 238 -7.19 -12.34 10.10
N ASP A 239 -6.41 -12.40 11.18
CA ASP A 239 -5.07 -11.81 11.23
C ASP A 239 -4.14 -12.63 10.32
N LYS A 240 -3.82 -12.08 9.16
CA LYS A 240 -3.11 -12.81 8.10
C LYS A 240 -1.69 -12.33 7.87
N TYR A 241 -1.45 -11.05 8.05
CA TYR A 241 -0.18 -10.41 7.72
C TYR A 241 0.44 -9.76 8.96
N PRO A 242 1.23 -10.54 9.75
CA PRO A 242 2.03 -9.96 10.83
C PRO A 242 3.16 -9.08 10.29
N ALA A 243 3.80 -8.31 11.17
CA ALA A 243 4.99 -7.53 10.84
C ALA A 243 6.04 -8.38 10.10
N GLY A 244 6.67 -7.82 9.07
CA GLY A 244 7.66 -8.47 8.23
C GLY A 244 7.09 -9.36 7.10
N SER A 245 5.80 -9.70 7.11
CA SER A 245 5.19 -10.49 6.04
C SER A 245 5.00 -9.68 4.75
N VAL A 246 5.06 -10.34 3.61
CA VAL A 246 4.72 -9.74 2.32
C VAL A 246 3.21 -9.76 2.13
N VAL A 247 2.64 -8.60 1.83
CA VAL A 247 1.24 -8.43 1.45
C VAL A 247 1.18 -8.37 -0.08
N PRO A 248 0.44 -9.25 -0.75
CA PRO A 248 0.27 -9.22 -2.20
C PRO A 248 -0.40 -7.93 -2.67
N ALA A 249 -0.09 -7.52 -3.91
CA ALA A 249 -0.73 -6.38 -4.57
C ALA A 249 -2.27 -6.52 -4.55
N SER A 250 -2.97 -5.40 -4.50
CA SER A 250 -4.44 -5.34 -4.51
C SER A 250 -5.12 -6.09 -3.36
N THR A 251 -4.43 -6.25 -2.23
CA THR A 251 -5.01 -6.81 -1.00
C THR A 251 -5.59 -5.69 -0.14
N ALA A 252 -6.90 -5.68 0.03
CA ALA A 252 -7.57 -4.76 0.95
C ALA A 252 -7.46 -5.26 2.39
N LEU A 253 -7.11 -4.38 3.32
CA LEU A 253 -6.77 -4.74 4.71
C LEU A 253 -7.52 -3.89 5.74
N LEU A 254 -7.80 -4.52 6.87
CA LEU A 254 -7.95 -3.87 8.17
C LEU A 254 -6.58 -3.91 8.86
N LEU A 255 -6.03 -2.75 9.21
CA LEU A 255 -4.75 -2.62 9.90
C LEU A 255 -4.98 -2.35 11.38
N LYS A 256 -4.15 -2.97 12.23
CA LYS A 256 -4.10 -2.76 13.68
C LYS A 256 -2.68 -2.38 14.10
N GLY A 257 -2.54 -1.29 14.86
CA GLY A 257 -1.23 -0.81 15.34
C GLY A 257 -1.37 0.45 16.20
N ALA A 258 -0.25 1.01 16.64
CA ALA A 258 -0.23 2.27 17.37
C ALA A 258 -0.58 3.46 16.44
N GLU A 259 -1.09 4.56 17.05
CA GLU A 259 -1.36 5.81 16.33
C GLU A 259 -0.06 6.42 15.81
N LYS A 260 0.15 6.37 14.53
CA LYS A 260 1.21 7.10 13.79
C LYS A 260 1.07 6.88 12.29
N GLU A 261 1.91 7.59 11.53
CA GLU A 261 2.20 7.25 10.15
C GLU A 261 3.21 6.11 10.07
N TYR A 262 2.96 5.17 9.19
CA TYR A 262 3.82 4.03 8.88
C TYR A 262 4.29 4.10 7.44
N THR A 263 5.55 3.78 7.23
CA THR A 263 6.14 3.59 5.90
C THR A 263 6.39 2.11 5.68
N CYS A 264 5.97 1.58 4.55
CA CYS A 264 6.20 0.19 4.15
C CYS A 264 6.99 0.12 2.86
N ASN A 265 7.84 -0.90 2.73
CA ASN A 265 8.67 -1.11 1.55
C ASN A 265 7.85 -1.78 0.46
N VAL A 266 7.83 -1.18 -0.74
CA VAL A 266 7.23 -1.80 -1.92
C VAL A 266 8.16 -2.90 -2.42
N VAL A 267 7.57 -4.08 -2.64
CA VAL A 267 8.29 -5.27 -3.13
C VAL A 267 7.54 -5.89 -4.30
N THR A 268 8.17 -6.86 -4.96
CA THR A 268 7.51 -7.74 -5.93
C THR A 268 7.30 -9.11 -5.33
N THR A 269 6.18 -9.75 -5.64
CA THR A 269 5.87 -11.12 -5.23
C THR A 269 5.08 -11.83 -6.33
N THR A 270 5.12 -13.15 -6.33
CA THR A 270 4.26 -13.99 -7.17
C THR A 270 2.95 -14.37 -6.48
N GLU A 271 2.81 -14.05 -5.18
CA GLU A 271 1.59 -14.28 -4.43
C GLU A 271 0.47 -13.35 -4.93
N THR A 272 -0.75 -13.84 -4.87
CA THR A 272 -1.96 -13.10 -5.25
C THR A 272 -2.81 -12.75 -4.03
N ALA A 273 -3.60 -11.69 -4.15
CA ALA A 273 -4.56 -11.30 -3.12
C ALA A 273 -5.52 -12.47 -2.78
N PRO A 274 -5.88 -12.67 -1.51
CA PRO A 274 -6.80 -13.72 -1.10
C PRO A 274 -8.17 -13.55 -1.74
N ALA A 275 -8.61 -14.55 -2.51
CA ALA A 275 -9.89 -14.51 -3.24
C ALA A 275 -11.13 -14.47 -2.33
N ASN A 276 -11.01 -14.93 -1.08
CA ASN A 276 -12.09 -14.94 -0.08
C ASN A 276 -12.12 -13.71 0.83
N ASN A 277 -11.36 -12.66 0.50
CA ASN A 277 -11.40 -11.41 1.24
C ASN A 277 -12.66 -10.61 0.88
N LEU A 278 -13.47 -10.30 1.86
CA LEU A 278 -14.67 -9.47 1.71
C LEU A 278 -14.39 -7.96 1.78
N LEU A 279 -13.14 -7.60 2.11
CA LEU A 279 -12.68 -6.22 1.98
C LEU A 279 -12.34 -5.94 0.52
N HIS A 280 -12.80 -4.79 0.04
CA HIS A 280 -12.48 -4.20 -1.25
C HIS A 280 -11.79 -2.86 -1.03
N GLY A 281 -11.06 -2.37 -2.02
CA GLY A 281 -10.38 -1.09 -1.89
C GLY A 281 -10.20 -0.40 -3.23
N THR A 282 -9.86 0.88 -3.19
CA THR A 282 -9.71 1.72 -4.37
C THR A 282 -8.40 2.49 -4.32
N THR A 283 -7.75 2.67 -5.48
CA THR A 283 -6.53 3.48 -5.61
C THR A 283 -6.83 4.94 -5.91
N THR A 284 -8.07 5.24 -6.26
CA THR A 284 -8.61 6.58 -6.54
C THR A 284 -9.87 6.82 -5.71
N ASP A 285 -10.31 8.06 -5.60
CA ASP A 285 -11.63 8.38 -5.03
C ASP A 285 -12.70 7.89 -6.01
N GLU A 286 -13.44 6.85 -5.65
CA GLU A 286 -14.47 6.26 -6.50
C GLU A 286 -15.59 5.61 -5.69
N GLU A 287 -16.74 5.40 -6.35
CA GLU A 287 -17.90 4.78 -5.71
C GLU A 287 -17.62 3.29 -5.44
N THR A 288 -18.05 2.80 -4.26
CA THR A 288 -17.85 1.40 -3.85
C THR A 288 -18.53 0.45 -4.83
N ASN A 289 -17.80 -0.57 -5.27
CA ASN A 289 -18.25 -1.60 -6.20
C ASN A 289 -17.55 -2.93 -5.85
N ALA A 290 -18.32 -4.00 -5.71
CA ALA A 290 -17.82 -5.35 -5.43
C ALA A 290 -18.05 -6.34 -6.59
N GLY A 291 -18.39 -5.82 -7.77
CA GLY A 291 -18.65 -6.62 -8.97
C GLY A 291 -20.14 -6.89 -9.20
N GLU A 292 -20.43 -7.96 -9.95
CA GLU A 292 -21.80 -8.33 -10.27
C GLU A 292 -22.57 -8.82 -9.04
N GLY A 293 -23.83 -8.42 -8.92
CA GLY A 293 -24.71 -8.79 -7.83
C GLY A 293 -25.20 -7.60 -7.01
N THR A 294 -25.92 -7.90 -5.95
CA THR A 294 -26.40 -6.88 -4.99
C THR A 294 -25.58 -6.99 -3.73
N TYR A 295 -25.02 -5.87 -3.28
CA TYR A 295 -24.17 -5.80 -2.10
C TYR A 295 -24.67 -4.74 -1.13
N LYS A 296 -24.30 -4.90 0.15
CA LYS A 296 -24.33 -3.85 1.16
C LYS A 296 -22.89 -3.45 1.47
N TYR A 297 -22.66 -2.13 1.54
CA TYR A 297 -21.34 -1.56 1.69
C TYR A 297 -21.17 -0.91 3.07
N TYR A 298 -20.05 -1.20 3.71
CA TYR A 298 -19.74 -0.78 5.07
C TYR A 298 -18.37 -0.10 5.10
N LYS A 299 -18.27 0.98 5.84
CA LYS A 299 -17.00 1.67 6.12
C LYS A 299 -16.58 1.45 7.56
N LEU A 300 -15.27 1.48 7.81
CA LEU A 300 -14.74 1.51 9.17
C LEU A 300 -15.11 2.86 9.82
N SER A 301 -15.90 2.82 10.87
CA SER A 301 -16.37 3.99 11.62
C SER A 301 -16.83 3.56 13.01
N TYR A 302 -17.18 4.52 13.85
CA TYR A 302 -17.92 4.24 15.08
C TYR A 302 -19.41 4.03 14.79
N ASP A 303 -20.11 3.35 15.71
CA ASP A 303 -21.57 3.20 15.67
C ASP A 303 -22.27 4.55 15.92
N ASP A 304 -23.60 4.58 15.81
CA ASP A 304 -24.42 5.80 15.99
C ASP A 304 -24.30 6.41 17.41
N ASN A 305 -23.72 5.68 18.38
CA ASN A 305 -23.51 6.14 19.75
C ASN A 305 -22.04 6.50 20.03
N ASP A 306 -21.16 6.47 19.02
CA ASP A 306 -19.70 6.65 19.13
C ASP A 306 -19.03 5.71 20.15
N ALA A 307 -19.64 4.55 20.42
CA ALA A 307 -19.19 3.62 21.44
C ALA A 307 -18.32 2.47 20.87
N ASN A 308 -18.67 1.96 19.70
CA ASN A 308 -18.04 0.77 19.14
C ASN A 308 -17.47 1.02 17.75
N LEU A 309 -16.15 0.86 17.60
CA LEU A 309 -15.49 0.86 16.31
C LEU A 309 -15.86 -0.42 15.56
N GLY A 310 -16.18 -0.28 14.27
CA GLY A 310 -16.58 -1.41 13.44
C GLY A 310 -16.84 -1.03 11.99
N PHE A 311 -17.42 -1.95 11.25
CA PHE A 311 -17.86 -1.70 9.89
C PHE A 311 -19.36 -1.43 9.88
N TYR A 312 -19.75 -0.19 9.58
CA TYR A 312 -21.14 0.26 9.56
C TYR A 312 -21.51 0.77 8.17
N TRP A 313 -22.79 0.79 7.82
CA TRP A 313 -23.26 1.28 6.53
C TRP A 313 -22.61 2.62 6.16
N GLY A 314 -21.98 2.66 5.00
CA GLY A 314 -21.33 3.87 4.50
C GLY A 314 -22.32 4.92 3.96
N ALA A 315 -23.52 4.46 3.57
CA ALA A 315 -24.63 5.26 3.12
C ALA A 315 -25.95 4.65 3.57
N GLU A 316 -27.07 5.37 3.38
CA GLU A 316 -28.40 4.92 3.76
C GLU A 316 -28.71 3.53 3.19
N ASN A 317 -29.27 2.66 4.04
CA ASN A 317 -29.59 1.26 3.70
C ASN A 317 -28.42 0.43 3.12
N GLY A 318 -27.17 0.81 3.44
CA GLY A 318 -25.96 0.15 2.95
C GLY A 318 -25.77 0.29 1.41
N ALA A 319 -26.26 1.38 0.85
CA ALA A 319 -26.03 1.73 -0.56
C ALA A 319 -24.53 2.04 -0.81
N ALA A 320 -24.16 2.09 -2.08
CA ALA A 320 -22.82 2.50 -2.49
C ALA A 320 -22.50 3.92 -1.99
N PHE A 321 -21.24 4.18 -1.71
CA PHE A 321 -20.73 5.46 -1.25
C PHE A 321 -19.35 5.75 -1.87
N MET A 322 -18.94 7.02 -1.86
CA MET A 322 -17.62 7.44 -2.33
C MET A 322 -16.55 6.96 -1.36
N ASN A 323 -15.75 5.96 -1.76
CA ASN A 323 -14.58 5.51 -1.02
C ASN A 323 -13.37 6.37 -1.37
N LYS A 324 -12.53 6.65 -0.38
CA LYS A 324 -11.30 7.43 -0.59
C LYS A 324 -10.16 6.57 -1.09
N ALA A 325 -9.31 7.16 -1.94
CA ALA A 325 -8.08 6.54 -2.41
C ALA A 325 -7.26 5.94 -1.27
N GLY A 326 -6.77 4.73 -1.46
CA GLY A 326 -5.97 4.02 -0.46
C GLY A 326 -6.73 3.47 0.75
N LYS A 327 -8.08 3.56 0.75
CA LYS A 327 -8.92 3.00 1.82
C LYS A 327 -9.61 1.73 1.35
N ALA A 328 -9.95 0.88 2.34
CA ALA A 328 -10.75 -0.30 2.09
C ALA A 328 -12.11 -0.18 2.78
N TYR A 329 -13.09 -0.92 2.26
CA TYR A 329 -14.45 -1.05 2.74
C TYR A 329 -14.88 -2.52 2.73
N LEU A 330 -15.85 -2.88 3.56
CA LEU A 330 -16.44 -4.21 3.58
C LEU A 330 -17.64 -4.24 2.62
N ALA A 331 -17.73 -5.25 1.76
CA ALA A 331 -18.86 -5.49 0.88
C ALA A 331 -19.43 -6.89 1.16
N LEU A 332 -20.72 -6.95 1.51
CA LEU A 332 -21.39 -8.21 1.78
C LEU A 332 -22.48 -8.46 0.75
N PRO A 333 -22.50 -9.66 0.13
CA PRO A 333 -23.53 -10.02 -0.84
C PRO A 333 -24.91 -10.11 -0.15
N VAL A 334 -25.94 -9.61 -0.83
CA VAL A 334 -27.32 -9.67 -0.33
C VAL A 334 -27.94 -11.00 -0.73
N THR A 335 -28.29 -11.81 0.27
CA THR A 335 -29.07 -13.02 0.06
C THR A 335 -30.56 -12.67 0.04
N LYS A 336 -31.28 -13.13 -0.99
CA LYS A 336 -32.70 -12.86 -1.15
C LYS A 336 -33.49 -13.29 0.10
N GLY A 337 -34.24 -12.38 0.68
CA GLY A 337 -35.07 -12.64 1.85
C GLY A 337 -34.38 -12.49 3.21
N GLN A 338 -33.08 -12.15 3.24
CA GLN A 338 -32.37 -11.83 4.49
C GLN A 338 -32.28 -10.32 4.72
N SER A 339 -32.55 -9.90 5.95
CA SER A 339 -32.24 -8.54 6.40
C SER A 339 -30.75 -8.48 6.75
N MET A 340 -30.04 -7.52 6.16
CA MET A 340 -28.65 -7.30 6.46
C MET A 340 -28.49 -6.41 7.69
N ALA A 341 -27.51 -6.74 8.55
CA ALA A 341 -27.16 -5.91 9.69
C ALA A 341 -26.71 -4.51 9.26
N LYS A 342 -27.03 -3.48 10.06
CA LYS A 342 -26.56 -2.11 9.81
C LYS A 342 -25.06 -1.93 10.04
N GLY A 343 -24.44 -2.85 10.80
CA GLY A 343 -23.02 -2.83 11.07
C GLY A 343 -22.58 -4.02 11.92
N PHE A 344 -21.28 -4.11 12.08
CA PHE A 344 -20.58 -5.14 12.85
C PHE A 344 -19.48 -4.46 13.64
N SER A 345 -19.50 -4.55 14.96
CA SER A 345 -18.35 -4.07 15.75
C SER A 345 -17.11 -4.93 15.48
N LEU A 346 -15.92 -4.40 15.73
CA LEU A 346 -14.69 -5.20 15.58
C LEU A 346 -14.68 -6.41 16.53
N SER A 347 -15.31 -6.31 17.70
CA SER A 347 -15.47 -7.44 18.63
C SER A 347 -16.38 -8.53 18.07
N ASP A 348 -17.48 -8.16 17.40
CA ASP A 348 -18.35 -9.13 16.73
C ASP A 348 -17.61 -9.87 15.61
N LEU A 349 -16.88 -9.12 14.79
CA LEU A 349 -16.09 -9.68 13.69
C LEU A 349 -14.95 -10.59 14.20
N ALA A 350 -14.33 -10.26 15.33
CA ALA A 350 -13.28 -11.08 15.94
C ALA A 350 -13.82 -12.41 16.48
N ASN A 351 -15.05 -12.40 17.03
CA ASN A 351 -15.68 -13.58 17.63
C ASN A 351 -16.51 -14.41 16.65
N GLY A 352 -16.71 -13.94 15.42
CA GLY A 352 -17.62 -14.56 14.46
C GLY A 352 -19.07 -14.56 14.95
N THR A 353 -19.45 -13.55 15.73
CA THR A 353 -20.79 -13.38 16.28
C THR A 353 -21.44 -12.14 15.69
N THR A 354 -22.75 -12.14 15.57
CA THR A 354 -23.50 -10.93 15.28
C THR A 354 -24.29 -10.56 16.52
N THR A 355 -23.96 -9.45 17.16
CA THR A 355 -24.81 -8.84 18.21
C THR A 355 -25.98 -8.06 17.62
N SER A 356 -26.05 -7.95 16.28
CA SER A 356 -27.26 -7.44 15.66
C SER A 356 -28.42 -8.35 16.04
N ILE A 357 -29.42 -7.79 16.70
CA ILE A 357 -30.71 -8.45 16.86
C ILE A 357 -31.12 -8.88 15.45
N GLN A 358 -30.95 -10.18 15.13
CA GLN A 358 -31.61 -10.75 13.98
C GLN A 358 -33.07 -10.39 14.17
N GLN A 359 -33.60 -9.58 13.29
CA GLN A 359 -35.03 -9.34 13.29
C GLN A 359 -35.64 -10.73 13.12
N ALA A 360 -36.15 -11.29 14.24
CA ALA A 360 -36.77 -12.60 14.23
C ALA A 360 -37.64 -12.70 12.97
N SER A 361 -37.41 -13.72 12.17
CA SER A 361 -38.09 -13.85 10.89
C SER A 361 -39.59 -13.61 11.10
N ILE A 362 -40.26 -12.95 10.16
CA ILE A 362 -41.70 -12.66 10.27
C ILE A 362 -42.51 -13.95 10.53
N ALA A 363 -41.97 -15.09 10.12
CA ALA A 363 -42.54 -16.42 10.38
C ALA A 363 -42.55 -16.79 11.87
N ASP A 364 -41.51 -16.43 12.68
CA ASP A 364 -41.47 -16.69 14.09
C ASP A 364 -42.35 -15.73 14.92
N LYS A 365 -42.60 -14.50 14.40
CA LYS A 365 -43.55 -13.57 15.02
C LYS A 365 -44.99 -13.97 14.88
N ALA A 366 -45.34 -14.69 13.79
CA ALA A 366 -46.74 -15.11 13.54
C ALA A 366 -47.25 -16.18 14.52
N SER A 367 -46.34 -16.92 15.16
CA SER A 367 -46.72 -18.05 16.06
C SER A 367 -46.45 -17.81 17.55
N SER A 368 -45.81 -16.67 17.92
CA SER A 368 -45.46 -16.39 19.32
C SER A 368 -46.59 -15.68 20.05
N ILE A 369 -47.08 -16.28 21.14
CA ILE A 369 -48.11 -15.74 22.01
C ILE A 369 -47.48 -15.39 23.34
N PHE A 370 -47.70 -14.16 23.81
CA PHE A 370 -47.21 -13.69 25.12
C PHE A 370 -48.35 -13.11 25.94
N ASP A 371 -48.32 -13.32 27.25
CA ASP A 371 -49.19 -12.60 28.19
C ASP A 371 -48.69 -11.13 28.35
N ILE A 372 -49.46 -10.33 29.07
CA ILE A 372 -49.11 -8.92 29.33
C ILE A 372 -47.85 -8.75 30.18
N ASN A 373 -47.37 -9.80 30.84
CA ASN A 373 -46.13 -9.82 31.63
C ASN A 373 -44.94 -10.33 30.82
N GLY A 374 -45.11 -10.55 29.48
CA GLY A 374 -44.04 -11.01 28.57
C GLY A 374 -43.74 -12.52 28.65
N ARG A 375 -44.54 -13.32 29.34
CA ARG A 375 -44.37 -14.78 29.39
C ARG A 375 -44.94 -15.41 28.12
N ARG A 376 -44.17 -16.32 27.53
CA ARG A 376 -44.62 -17.05 26.35
C ARG A 376 -45.73 -18.04 26.71
N VAL A 377 -46.81 -18.05 25.96
CA VAL A 377 -47.96 -18.94 26.09
C VAL A 377 -48.02 -19.84 24.85
N SER A 378 -48.19 -21.15 25.03
CA SER A 378 -48.16 -22.12 23.93
C SER A 378 -49.40 -22.07 23.05
N THR A 379 -50.57 -21.69 23.58
CA THR A 379 -51.84 -21.59 22.84
C THR A 379 -52.81 -20.65 23.55
N LEU A 380 -53.72 -20.01 22.83
CA LEU A 380 -54.83 -19.24 23.41
C LEU A 380 -56.03 -20.13 23.77
N ASN A 381 -56.04 -21.36 23.28
CA ASN A 381 -57.14 -22.31 23.59
C ASN A 381 -56.94 -22.81 25.02
N GLY A 382 -57.92 -22.48 25.90
CA GLY A 382 -57.83 -22.75 27.33
C GLY A 382 -56.97 -21.75 28.16
N ALA A 383 -56.50 -20.66 27.54
CA ALA A 383 -55.80 -19.60 28.26
C ALA A 383 -56.75 -18.81 29.16
N ALA A 384 -56.24 -18.28 30.31
CA ALA A 384 -57.02 -17.43 31.21
C ALA A 384 -57.53 -16.18 30.49
N LYS A 385 -58.69 -15.72 30.91
CA LYS A 385 -59.24 -14.44 30.38
C LYS A 385 -58.25 -13.31 30.58
N GLY A 386 -57.95 -12.59 29.55
CA GLY A 386 -56.95 -11.52 29.60
C GLY A 386 -56.47 -11.04 28.24
N VAL A 387 -55.46 -10.17 28.28
CA VAL A 387 -54.87 -9.61 27.05
C VAL A 387 -53.57 -10.36 26.76
N TYR A 388 -53.42 -10.75 25.48
CA TYR A 388 -52.25 -11.45 24.94
C TYR A 388 -51.71 -10.69 23.76
N ILE A 389 -50.42 -10.85 23.49
CA ILE A 389 -49.74 -10.36 22.27
C ILE A 389 -49.52 -11.57 21.35
N VAL A 390 -50.15 -11.56 20.20
CA VAL A 390 -50.05 -12.62 19.21
C VAL A 390 -49.47 -12.03 17.91
N GLY A 391 -48.31 -12.45 17.52
CA GLY A 391 -47.67 -11.91 16.32
C GLY A 391 -47.48 -10.38 16.36
N GLY A 392 -47.24 -9.81 17.55
CA GLY A 392 -47.12 -8.37 17.76
C GLY A 392 -48.44 -7.60 17.83
N LYS A 393 -49.61 -8.27 17.78
CA LYS A 393 -50.91 -7.67 17.87
C LYS A 393 -51.58 -8.02 19.22
N LYS A 394 -52.31 -7.06 19.77
CA LYS A 394 -53.09 -7.23 21.04
C LYS A 394 -54.37 -8.03 20.77
N VAL A 395 -54.55 -9.15 21.46
CA VAL A 395 -55.72 -10.04 21.37
C VAL A 395 -56.30 -10.19 22.75
N MET A 396 -57.65 -10.12 22.87
CA MET A 396 -58.35 -10.30 24.15
C MET A 396 -59.01 -11.70 24.16
N VAL A 397 -58.67 -12.50 25.17
CA VAL A 397 -59.35 -13.75 25.47
C VAL A 397 -60.46 -13.44 26.49
N LYS A 398 -61.72 -13.69 26.12
CA LYS A 398 -62.92 -13.39 26.90
C LYS A 398 -63.31 -14.56 27.80
#